data_d4ab8788a0022460699545e99f6fa2ac
#
_entry.id   d4ab8788a0022460699545e99f6fa2ac
#
_cell.length_a   1.000
_cell.length_b   1.000
_cell.length_c   1.000
_cell.angle_alpha   90.00
_cell.angle_beta   90.00
_cell.angle_gamma   90.00
#
_symmetry.space_group_name_H-M   'P 1'
#
loop_
_entity.id
_entity.type
_entity.pdbx_description
1 polymer ?
#
loop_
_entity_poly.entity_id
_entity_poly.type
_entity_poly.pdbx_seq_one_letter_code
_entity_poly.pdbx_strand_id
1 'polypeptide(L)'
;MARRQYPKGEELAKSFLNKLKNYPNFEIISQSDVCHIRIDNNEYFLYFKCVTHEGKPYPLERQRAQLPKRESFEAIKKSIVPFLFIGYDVDNDVYICWEPSKVKPRLNKKTYVSFYSRLSIQRNVVEGEIKVTIALYRYHA
;
A
#
# COMPACT_ATOMS: atom_id res chain seq x y z
N MET A 1 -0.68 23.32 17.32
CA MET A 1 -1.44 22.08 17.19
C MET A 1 -0.52 20.94 16.84
N ALA A 2 -0.67 19.86 17.55
CA ALA A 2 0.12 18.67 17.26
C ALA A 2 -0.30 18.07 15.91
N ARG A 3 0.66 17.62 15.13
CA ARG A 3 0.37 16.87 13.91
C ARG A 3 -0.27 15.54 14.29
N ARG A 4 -1.26 15.14 13.53
CA ARG A 4 -1.84 13.82 13.66
C ARG A 4 -0.76 12.77 13.40
N GLN A 5 -0.65 11.81 14.30
CA GLN A 5 0.27 10.70 14.11
C GLN A 5 -0.44 9.55 13.44
N TYR A 6 0.20 8.99 12.42
CA TYR A 6 -0.31 7.84 11.69
C TYR A 6 0.49 6.60 12.07
N PRO A 7 -0.14 5.42 12.08
CA PRO A 7 0.60 4.19 12.31
C PRO A 7 1.72 4.02 11.30
N LYS A 8 2.82 3.47 11.76
CA LYS A 8 3.97 3.18 10.91
C LYS A 8 3.74 1.91 10.10
N GLY A 9 4.48 1.76 9.02
CA GLY A 9 4.38 0.59 8.15
C GLY A 9 4.50 -0.72 8.89
N GLU A 10 5.37 -0.82 9.89
CA GLU A 10 5.53 -2.02 10.72
C GLU A 10 4.24 -2.38 11.48
N GLU A 11 3.58 -1.38 12.03
CA GLU A 11 2.32 -1.56 12.77
C GLU A 11 1.20 -2.00 11.84
N LEU A 12 1.14 -1.38 10.65
CA LEU A 12 0.17 -1.73 9.62
C LEU A 12 0.37 -3.17 9.14
N ALA A 13 1.62 -3.55 8.90
CA ALA A 13 1.97 -4.91 8.48
C ALA A 13 1.53 -5.92 9.51
N LYS A 14 1.84 -5.67 10.78
CA LYS A 14 1.50 -6.56 11.88
C LYS A 14 -0.02 -6.77 11.98
N SER A 15 -0.78 -5.69 11.90
CA SER A 15 -2.23 -5.72 11.94
C SER A 15 -2.82 -6.51 10.76
N PHE A 16 -2.30 -6.24 9.57
CA PHE A 16 -2.74 -6.93 8.35
C PHE A 16 -2.45 -8.43 8.40
N LEU A 17 -1.22 -8.80 8.75
CA LEU A 17 -0.81 -10.20 8.82
C LEU A 17 -1.58 -10.96 9.91
N ASN A 18 -1.91 -10.29 11.01
CA ASN A 18 -2.71 -10.88 12.07
C ASN A 18 -4.11 -11.29 11.58
N LYS A 19 -4.68 -10.55 10.65
CA LYS A 19 -5.98 -10.88 10.05
C LYS A 19 -5.90 -12.12 9.16
N LEU A 20 -4.73 -12.44 8.64
CA LEU A 20 -4.51 -13.57 7.74
C LEU A 20 -4.06 -14.84 8.45
N LYS A 21 -3.68 -14.77 9.72
CA LYS A 21 -3.04 -15.90 10.42
C LYS A 21 -3.87 -17.18 10.46
N ASN A 22 -5.20 -17.06 10.39
CA ASN A 22 -6.09 -18.21 10.38
C ASN A 22 -6.52 -18.64 8.99
N TYR A 23 -6.01 -17.96 7.96
CA TYR A 23 -6.30 -18.34 6.59
C TYR A 23 -5.52 -19.61 6.23
N PRO A 24 -6.18 -20.64 5.68
CA PRO A 24 -5.46 -21.87 5.30
C PRO A 24 -4.41 -21.59 4.25
N ASN A 25 -3.27 -22.28 4.35
CA ASN A 25 -2.17 -22.14 3.39
C ASN A 25 -1.52 -20.76 3.37
N PHE A 26 -1.59 -20.04 4.49
CA PHE A 26 -0.88 -18.77 4.68
C PHE A 26 0.39 -18.99 5.49
N GLU A 27 1.50 -18.40 5.02
CA GLU A 27 2.79 -18.52 5.67
C GLU A 27 3.55 -17.21 5.57
N ILE A 28 4.17 -16.78 6.66
CA ILE A 28 5.09 -15.64 6.65
C ILE A 28 6.49 -16.20 6.42
N ILE A 29 7.11 -15.84 5.29
CA ILE A 29 8.45 -16.29 4.94
C ILE A 29 9.50 -15.45 5.66
N SER A 30 9.33 -14.13 5.61
CA SER A 30 10.17 -13.19 6.36
C SER A 30 9.41 -11.91 6.62
N GLN A 31 9.83 -11.18 7.66
CA GLN A 31 9.19 -9.93 8.04
C GLN A 31 10.28 -8.94 8.45
N SER A 32 10.48 -7.95 7.62
CA SER A 32 11.41 -6.84 7.85
C SER A 32 10.71 -5.55 7.45
N ASP A 33 11.40 -4.60 6.85
CA ASP A 33 10.75 -3.43 6.27
C ASP A 33 9.78 -3.82 5.14
N VAL A 34 10.07 -4.94 4.46
CA VAL A 34 9.17 -5.56 3.48
C VAL A 34 8.78 -6.94 4.02
N CYS A 35 7.50 -7.26 3.95
CA CYS A 35 7.01 -8.59 4.34
C CYS A 35 7.03 -9.50 3.12
N HIS A 36 7.54 -10.72 3.31
CA HIS A 36 7.51 -11.76 2.28
C HIS A 36 6.59 -12.87 2.77
N ILE A 37 5.50 -13.11 2.06
CA ILE A 37 4.49 -14.09 2.44
C ILE A 37 4.21 -15.07 1.32
N ARG A 38 3.57 -16.18 1.68
CA ARG A 38 3.04 -17.16 0.74
C ARG A 38 1.59 -17.45 1.08
N ILE A 39 0.72 -17.38 0.07
CA ILE A 39 -0.68 -17.75 0.19
C ILE A 39 -1.01 -18.69 -0.96
N ASP A 40 -1.56 -19.88 -0.65
CA ASP A 40 -1.95 -20.86 -1.67
C ASP A 40 -0.85 -21.12 -2.69
N ASN A 41 0.40 -21.28 -2.21
CA ASN A 41 1.60 -21.50 -3.00
C ASN A 41 2.08 -20.33 -3.87
N ASN A 42 1.46 -19.16 -3.71
CA ASN A 42 1.90 -17.93 -4.39
C ASN A 42 2.59 -17.01 -3.40
N GLU A 43 3.73 -16.47 -3.82
CA GLU A 43 4.51 -15.57 -2.99
C GLU A 43 4.23 -14.11 -3.34
N TYR A 44 4.34 -13.24 -2.33
CA TYR A 44 4.13 -11.80 -2.46
C TYR A 44 5.06 -11.06 -1.53
N PHE A 45 5.55 -9.91 -2.00
CA PHE A 45 6.17 -8.91 -1.12
C PHE A 45 5.13 -7.86 -0.79
N LEU A 46 5.02 -7.49 0.48
CA LEU A 46 4.07 -6.48 0.95
C LEU A 46 4.81 -5.32 1.58
N TYR A 47 4.40 -4.11 1.26
CA TYR A 47 4.90 -2.89 1.89
C TYR A 47 3.72 -1.98 2.20
N PHE A 48 3.73 -1.36 3.39
CA PHE A 48 2.58 -0.64 3.92
C PHE A 48 2.89 0.81 4.20
N LYS A 49 1.97 1.69 3.86
CA LYS A 49 1.99 3.11 4.22
C LYS A 49 0.56 3.60 4.41
N CYS A 50 0.37 4.62 5.24
CA CYS A 50 -0.93 5.27 5.31
C CYS A 50 -1.17 6.12 4.06
N VAL A 51 -2.43 6.16 3.65
CA VAL A 51 -2.89 7.06 2.59
C VAL A 51 -3.42 8.31 3.26
N THR A 52 -2.91 9.46 2.89
CA THR A 52 -3.26 10.73 3.51
C THR A 52 -3.45 11.84 2.48
N HIS A 53 -4.09 12.92 2.93
CA HIS A 53 -4.19 14.13 2.14
C HIS A 53 -2.85 14.88 2.16
N GLU A 54 -2.45 15.39 1.01
CA GLU A 54 -1.19 16.14 0.87
C GLU A 54 -1.18 17.48 1.60
N GLY A 55 -2.35 18.03 1.90
CA GLY A 55 -2.47 19.37 2.43
C GLY A 55 -2.75 20.39 1.33
N LYS A 56 -3.01 21.63 1.72
CA LYS A 56 -3.26 22.73 0.79
C LYS A 56 -2.07 22.93 -0.13
N PRO A 57 -2.29 23.31 -1.40
CA PRO A 57 -3.56 23.69 -2.02
C PRO A 57 -4.33 22.51 -2.65
N TYR A 58 -3.92 21.28 -2.39
CA TYR A 58 -4.52 20.11 -3.03
C TYR A 58 -5.92 19.82 -2.46
N PRO A 59 -6.88 19.40 -3.31
CA PRO A 59 -8.22 19.08 -2.82
C PRO A 59 -8.21 17.85 -1.91
N LEU A 60 -9.13 17.79 -0.97
CA LEU A 60 -9.25 16.69 -0.02
C LEU A 60 -9.48 15.34 -0.74
N GLU A 61 -10.15 15.37 -1.87
CA GLU A 61 -10.40 14.19 -2.70
C GLU A 61 -9.09 13.51 -3.14
N ARG A 62 -8.02 14.27 -3.28
CA ARG A 62 -6.72 13.76 -3.69
C ARG A 62 -5.97 13.20 -2.49
N GLN A 63 -5.86 11.88 -2.45
CA GLN A 63 -5.16 11.15 -1.40
C GLN A 63 -3.91 10.51 -1.98
N ARG A 64 -2.88 10.33 -1.16
CA ARG A 64 -1.68 9.66 -1.64
C ARG A 64 -0.96 8.88 -0.55
N ALA A 65 -0.16 7.91 -0.99
CA ALA A 65 0.88 7.30 -0.20
C ALA A 65 2.18 7.38 -0.98
N GLN A 66 3.30 7.48 -0.28
CA GLN A 66 4.60 7.61 -0.91
C GLN A 66 5.48 6.41 -0.60
N LEU A 67 6.10 5.86 -1.64
CA LEU A 67 7.14 4.85 -1.50
C LEU A 67 8.48 5.54 -1.36
N PRO A 68 9.17 5.33 -0.24
CA PRO A 68 10.54 5.83 -0.10
C PRO A 68 11.50 4.98 -0.91
N LYS A 69 12.71 5.49 -1.09
CA LYS A 69 13.80 4.72 -1.66
C LYS A 69 14.36 3.77 -0.59
N ARG A 70 14.52 2.50 -0.94
CA ARG A 70 15.04 1.47 -0.04
C ARG A 70 16.03 0.58 -0.77
N GLU A 71 17.11 0.20 -0.11
CA GLU A 71 18.09 -0.73 -0.66
C GLU A 71 17.44 -2.10 -0.95
N SER A 72 16.60 -2.56 -0.04
CA SER A 72 15.88 -3.83 -0.19
C SER A 72 15.01 -3.89 -1.45
N PHE A 73 14.59 -2.75 -1.98
CA PHE A 73 13.77 -2.71 -3.18
C PHE A 73 14.53 -3.10 -4.45
N GLU A 74 15.87 -3.03 -4.45
CA GLU A 74 16.64 -3.40 -5.64
C GLU A 74 16.50 -4.88 -5.98
N ALA A 75 16.61 -5.76 -5.00
CA ALA A 75 16.42 -7.20 -5.20
C ALA A 75 14.98 -7.52 -5.58
N ILE A 76 14.02 -6.85 -4.94
CA ILE A 76 12.60 -7.03 -5.21
C ILE A 76 12.27 -6.65 -6.65
N LYS A 77 12.85 -5.56 -7.13
CA LYS A 77 12.65 -5.06 -8.48
C LYS A 77 13.07 -6.08 -9.54
N LYS A 78 14.08 -6.87 -9.23
CA LYS A 78 14.61 -7.91 -10.12
C LYS A 78 13.91 -9.26 -9.96
N SER A 79 13.15 -9.45 -8.90
CA SER A 79 12.43 -10.68 -8.61
C SER A 79 11.19 -10.82 -9.48
N ILE A 80 10.78 -12.06 -9.74
CA ILE A 80 9.50 -12.35 -10.42
C ILE A 80 8.33 -12.28 -9.44
N VAL A 81 8.60 -12.26 -8.13
CA VAL A 81 7.56 -12.22 -7.10
C VAL A 81 6.87 -10.84 -7.13
N PRO A 82 5.53 -10.80 -7.16
CA PRO A 82 4.81 -9.52 -7.15
C PRO A 82 5.09 -8.71 -5.90
N PHE A 83 5.17 -7.39 -6.06
CA PHE A 83 5.31 -6.45 -4.98
C PHE A 83 3.99 -5.70 -4.82
N LEU A 84 3.35 -5.85 -3.66
CA LEU A 84 2.10 -5.20 -3.34
C LEU A 84 2.35 -3.98 -2.45
N PHE A 85 2.08 -2.81 -2.98
CA PHE A 85 2.10 -1.58 -2.19
C PHE A 85 0.69 -1.38 -1.64
N ILE A 86 0.54 -1.50 -0.34
CA ILE A 86 -0.75 -1.43 0.33
C ILE A 86 -0.82 -0.15 1.14
N GLY A 87 -1.75 0.73 0.77
CA GLY A 87 -2.07 1.92 1.51
C GLY A 87 -3.19 1.64 2.50
N TYR A 88 -3.20 2.35 3.61
CA TYR A 88 -4.25 2.23 4.60
C TYR A 88 -4.84 3.60 4.91
N ASP A 89 -6.16 3.70 4.79
CA ASP A 89 -6.92 4.87 5.18
C ASP A 89 -7.42 4.65 6.60
N VAL A 90 -6.82 5.34 7.56
CA VAL A 90 -7.11 5.19 8.98
C VAL A 90 -8.55 5.56 9.30
N ASP A 91 -9.05 6.63 8.70
CA ASP A 91 -10.38 7.17 9.03
C ASP A 91 -11.51 6.28 8.53
N ASN A 92 -11.33 5.66 7.39
CA ASN A 92 -12.36 4.83 6.76
C ASN A 92 -12.09 3.34 6.93
N ASP A 93 -10.96 2.98 7.52
CA ASP A 93 -10.55 1.58 7.74
C ASP A 93 -10.61 0.74 6.46
N VAL A 94 -9.95 1.25 5.42
CA VAL A 94 -9.89 0.55 4.13
C VAL A 94 -8.45 0.45 3.64
N TYR A 95 -8.18 -0.62 2.90
CA TYR A 95 -6.88 -0.84 2.27
C TYR A 95 -6.99 -0.52 0.78
N ILE A 96 -5.93 0.07 0.27
CA ILE A 96 -5.79 0.40 -1.15
C ILE A 96 -4.57 -0.35 -1.65
N CYS A 97 -4.73 -1.14 -2.71
CA CYS A 97 -3.60 -1.80 -3.35
C CYS A 97 -3.51 -1.33 -4.79
N TRP A 98 -2.39 -0.70 -5.13
CA TRP A 98 -2.15 -0.25 -6.50
C TRP A 98 -1.71 -1.44 -7.36
N GLU A 99 -1.97 -1.35 -8.64
CA GLU A 99 -1.65 -2.44 -9.57
C GLU A 99 -0.16 -2.78 -9.52
N PRO A 100 0.21 -4.03 -9.12
CA PRO A 100 1.61 -4.40 -8.91
C PRO A 100 2.50 -4.20 -10.13
N SER A 101 1.98 -4.44 -11.32
CA SER A 101 2.75 -4.28 -12.57
C SER A 101 3.15 -2.82 -12.83
N LYS A 102 2.42 -1.87 -12.24
CA LYS A 102 2.71 -0.45 -12.38
C LYS A 102 3.56 0.09 -11.25
N VAL A 103 3.52 -0.56 -10.09
CA VAL A 103 4.30 -0.14 -8.92
C VAL A 103 5.76 -0.58 -9.04
N LYS A 104 5.97 -1.84 -9.34
CA LYS A 104 7.30 -2.45 -9.32
C LYS A 104 8.34 -1.73 -10.17
N PRO A 105 8.04 -1.32 -11.42
CA PRO A 105 9.02 -0.58 -12.22
C PRO A 105 9.40 0.78 -11.65
N ARG A 106 8.58 1.32 -10.75
CA ARG A 106 8.81 2.63 -10.15
C ARG A 106 9.58 2.59 -8.82
N LEU A 107 9.89 1.39 -8.32
CA LEU A 107 10.68 1.23 -7.10
C LEU A 107 12.04 1.91 -7.28
N ASN A 108 12.43 2.72 -6.30
CA ASN A 108 13.70 3.43 -6.25
C ASN A 108 13.96 4.44 -7.39
N LYS A 109 12.93 4.83 -8.12
CA LYS A 109 13.07 5.82 -9.20
C LYS A 109 13.41 7.22 -8.67
N LYS A 110 12.89 7.54 -7.49
CA LYS A 110 13.09 8.83 -6.82
C LYS A 110 13.21 8.60 -5.33
N THR A 111 13.62 9.63 -4.59
CA THR A 111 13.63 9.58 -3.11
C THR A 111 12.26 9.20 -2.57
N TYR A 112 11.20 9.74 -3.18
CA TYR A 112 9.81 9.37 -2.89
C TYR A 112 9.03 9.26 -4.19
N VAL A 113 8.28 8.18 -4.34
CA VAL A 113 7.38 7.99 -5.48
C VAL A 113 5.96 7.99 -4.95
N SER A 114 5.12 8.89 -5.45
CA SER A 114 3.74 9.06 -4.99
C SER A 114 2.78 8.19 -5.78
N PHE A 115 1.85 7.58 -5.05
CA PHE A 115 0.72 6.83 -5.62
C PHE A 115 -0.56 7.42 -5.08
N TYR A 116 -1.52 7.65 -5.94
CA TYR A 116 -2.72 8.42 -5.63
C TYR A 116 -3.96 7.55 -5.53
N SER A 117 -4.91 8.01 -4.73
CA SER A 117 -6.22 7.41 -4.58
C SER A 117 -7.24 8.54 -4.37
N ARG A 118 -8.53 8.21 -4.42
CA ARG A 118 -9.61 9.18 -4.22
C ARG A 118 -10.34 8.92 -2.91
N LEU A 119 -10.52 9.96 -2.15
CA LEU A 119 -11.24 9.88 -0.88
C LEU A 119 -12.67 9.37 -1.07
N SER A 120 -13.36 9.80 -2.12
CA SER A 120 -14.73 9.37 -2.41
C SER A 120 -14.82 7.85 -2.59
N ILE A 121 -13.82 7.26 -3.24
CA ILE A 121 -13.78 5.80 -3.43
C ILE A 121 -13.49 5.11 -2.10
N GLN A 122 -12.54 5.63 -1.34
CA GLN A 122 -12.16 5.07 -0.03
C GLN A 122 -13.34 5.06 0.94
N ARG A 123 -14.15 6.13 0.94
CA ARG A 123 -15.32 6.25 1.80
C ARG A 123 -16.46 5.30 1.44
N ASN A 124 -16.53 4.87 0.19
CA ASN A 124 -17.64 4.07 -0.32
C ASN A 124 -17.36 2.57 -0.37
N VAL A 125 -16.21 2.13 0.13
CA VAL A 125 -15.92 0.70 0.22
C VAL A 125 -16.66 0.13 1.42
N VAL A 126 -17.44 -0.91 1.18
CA VAL A 126 -18.19 -1.63 2.21
C VAL A 126 -17.38 -2.88 2.61
N GLU A 127 -17.51 -3.29 3.86
CA GLU A 127 -16.84 -4.50 4.35
C GLU A 127 -17.11 -5.69 3.43
N GLY A 128 -16.06 -6.39 3.04
CA GLY A 128 -16.15 -7.54 2.13
C GLY A 128 -16.25 -7.17 0.67
N GLU A 129 -16.33 -5.89 0.35
CA GLU A 129 -16.41 -5.41 -1.03
C GLU A 129 -15.03 -5.08 -1.57
N ILE A 130 -14.77 -5.48 -2.80
CA ILE A 130 -13.57 -5.08 -3.51
C ILE A 130 -13.97 -4.17 -4.67
N LYS A 131 -13.51 -2.92 -4.62
CA LYS A 131 -13.69 -1.98 -5.72
C LYS A 131 -12.42 -1.93 -6.54
N VAL A 132 -12.51 -2.33 -7.78
CA VAL A 132 -11.39 -2.21 -8.71
C VAL A 132 -11.54 -0.87 -9.42
N THR A 133 -10.63 0.03 -9.17
CA THR A 133 -10.57 1.27 -9.90
C THR A 133 -9.46 1.14 -10.91
N ILE A 134 -9.80 1.06 -12.16
CA ILE A 134 -8.85 1.30 -13.22
C ILE A 134 -8.72 2.80 -13.32
N ALA A 135 -8.13 3.34 -12.30
CA ALA A 135 -7.93 4.75 -12.34
C ALA A 135 -6.64 4.99 -13.04
N LEU A 136 -6.79 5.29 -14.21
CA LEU A 136 -5.94 6.25 -14.83
C LEU A 136 -6.15 7.56 -14.11
N TYR A 137 -5.64 7.62 -12.87
CA TYR A 137 -5.53 8.89 -12.25
C TYR A 137 -4.45 9.64 -12.90
N ARG A 138 -4.88 10.14 -13.90
CA ARG A 138 -4.26 11.33 -14.33
C ARG A 138 -4.81 12.43 -13.48
N TYR A 139 -4.31 12.54 -12.29
CA TYR A 139 -4.32 13.83 -11.74
C TYR A 139 -3.34 14.62 -12.53
N HIS A 140 -3.84 15.03 -13.60
CA HIS A 140 -3.30 16.18 -14.17
C HIS A 140 -3.89 17.26 -13.36
N ALA A 141 -3.27 17.39 -12.25
CA ALA A 141 -3.42 18.76 -11.94
C ALA A 141 -3.06 19.50 -13.15
#